data_1eed7b65b83145c099926180ab74c10d
#
_entry.id   1eed7b65b83145c099926180ab74c10d
#
_cell.length_a   1.000
_cell.length_b   1.000
_cell.length_c   1.000
_cell.angle_alpha   90.00
_cell.angle_beta   90.00
_cell.angle_gamma   90.00
#
_symmetry.space_group_name_H-M   'P 1'
#
loop_
_entity.id
_entity.type
_entity.pdbx_description
1 polymer ?
#
loop_
_entity_poly.entity_id
_entity_poly.type
_entity_poly.pdbx_seq_one_letter_code
_entity_poly.pdbx_strand_id
1 'polypeptide(L)'
;LPELTAAAEIGFVQQNPDNQIVTDFVWHELAFGLENMALSVPVIRRRVAEMAAFFGMEPWFRAKTTELSGGQKQLMNLASALAMEPKLLILDEPTSMLDPLAARNLLATVQRINRELGVAILLTEHRLDEVFPAADRVVTMDQGRILSDGAPAEIARQLSGSAEKSRIYFGLPAAVRIFSELEQTDDLPLTVRDGRRRLERLLPIAEDATVPEDTRPEKEAKHPAVLEGKELWFRYTEKGKDILRGTDVTLHQG
;
A
#
# COMPACT_ATOMS: atom_id res chain seq x y z
N LEU A 1 -34.65 -6.24 8.17
CA LEU A 1 -34.14 -7.12 7.11
C LEU A 1 -32.73 -7.56 7.50
N PRO A 2 -32.49 -8.82 7.92
CA PRO A 2 -31.19 -9.25 8.44
C PRO A 2 -30.05 -9.14 7.41
N GLU A 3 -30.34 -9.21 6.12
CA GLU A 3 -29.36 -9.14 5.04
C GLU A 3 -28.79 -7.72 4.85
N LEU A 4 -29.59 -6.67 5.02
CA LEU A 4 -29.16 -5.28 4.93
C LEU A 4 -28.29 -4.86 6.12
N THR A 5 -28.54 -5.41 7.31
CA THR A 5 -27.71 -5.19 8.50
C THR A 5 -26.36 -5.88 8.38
N ALA A 6 -26.29 -7.08 7.83
CA ALA A 6 -25.03 -7.79 7.58
C ALA A 6 -24.17 -7.07 6.51
N ALA A 7 -24.80 -6.56 5.44
CA ALA A 7 -24.10 -5.82 4.40
C ALA A 7 -23.52 -4.47 4.92
N ALA A 8 -24.17 -3.83 5.88
CA ALA A 8 -23.67 -2.61 6.51
C ALA A 8 -22.50 -2.86 7.49
N GLU A 9 -22.36 -4.09 8.00
CA GLU A 9 -21.29 -4.45 8.93
C GLU A 9 -19.95 -4.76 8.24
N ILE A 10 -19.96 -4.95 6.91
CA ILE A 10 -18.77 -5.30 6.13
C ILE A 10 -18.54 -4.24 5.06
N GLY A 11 -17.43 -3.52 5.16
CA GLY A 11 -16.94 -2.65 4.10
C GLY A 11 -16.05 -3.44 3.14
N PHE A 12 -16.15 -3.15 1.85
CA PHE A 12 -15.32 -3.78 0.82
C PHE A 12 -14.66 -2.71 -0.07
N VAL A 13 -13.37 -2.86 -0.33
CA VAL A 13 -12.59 -2.00 -1.23
C VAL A 13 -11.93 -2.86 -2.29
N GLN A 14 -12.26 -2.58 -3.54
CA GLN A 14 -11.78 -3.33 -4.69
C GLN A 14 -10.37 -2.93 -5.11
N GLN A 15 -9.70 -3.82 -5.80
CA GLN A 15 -8.38 -3.63 -6.39
C GLN A 15 -8.35 -2.43 -7.36
N ASN A 16 -9.31 -2.37 -8.29
CA ASN A 16 -9.45 -1.24 -9.21
C ASN A 16 -10.47 -0.23 -8.66
N PRO A 17 -10.02 0.98 -8.24
CA PRO A 17 -10.92 1.97 -7.66
C PRO A 17 -12.02 2.44 -8.62
N ASP A 18 -11.78 2.46 -9.93
CA ASP A 18 -12.76 2.93 -10.91
C ASP A 18 -13.99 2.01 -11.00
N ASN A 19 -13.85 0.72 -10.64
CA ASN A 19 -14.96 -0.23 -10.65
C ASN A 19 -15.96 -0.01 -9.49
N GLN A 20 -15.56 0.72 -8.46
CA GLN A 20 -16.35 0.95 -7.26
C GLN A 20 -17.05 2.31 -7.25
N ILE A 21 -16.51 3.29 -7.97
CA ILE A 21 -17.02 4.67 -8.02
C ILE A 21 -18.34 4.72 -8.79
N VAL A 22 -19.38 5.27 -8.17
CA VAL A 22 -20.74 5.35 -8.71
C VAL A 22 -21.15 6.77 -9.05
N THR A 23 -20.65 7.77 -8.30
CA THR A 23 -21.08 9.16 -8.42
C THR A 23 -20.04 10.06 -9.08
N ASP A 24 -20.48 11.24 -9.56
CA ASP A 24 -19.60 12.18 -10.27
C ASP A 24 -18.74 13.04 -9.34
N PHE A 25 -19.09 13.17 -8.05
CA PHE A 25 -18.43 14.07 -7.10
C PHE A 25 -17.99 13.34 -5.84
N VAL A 26 -16.84 13.73 -5.32
CA VAL A 26 -16.24 13.14 -4.10
C VAL A 26 -17.21 13.17 -2.91
N TRP A 27 -17.79 14.34 -2.61
CA TRP A 27 -18.72 14.47 -1.48
C TRP A 27 -19.95 13.56 -1.61
N HIS A 28 -20.41 13.33 -2.84
CA HIS A 28 -21.57 12.48 -3.11
C HIS A 28 -21.20 11.00 -2.99
N GLU A 29 -20.00 10.62 -3.45
CA GLU A 29 -19.48 9.25 -3.28
C GLU A 29 -19.36 8.87 -1.79
N LEU A 30 -18.92 9.79 -0.95
CA LEU A 30 -18.89 9.58 0.51
C LEU A 30 -20.31 9.46 1.12
N ALA A 31 -21.31 10.12 0.53
CA ALA A 31 -22.69 10.09 1.01
C ALA A 31 -23.48 8.88 0.49
N PHE A 32 -23.13 8.34 -0.66
CA PHE A 32 -23.91 7.37 -1.42
C PHE A 32 -24.31 6.13 -0.60
N GLY A 33 -23.36 5.50 0.10
CA GLY A 33 -23.63 4.35 0.97
C GLY A 33 -24.59 4.71 2.13
N LEU A 34 -24.43 5.89 2.71
CA LEU A 34 -25.25 6.38 3.82
C LEU A 34 -26.69 6.71 3.39
N GLU A 35 -26.87 7.23 2.17
CA GLU A 35 -28.18 7.47 1.55
C GLU A 35 -28.92 6.15 1.30
N ASN A 36 -28.21 5.13 0.81
CA ASN A 36 -28.78 3.79 0.62
C ASN A 36 -29.19 3.11 1.94
N MET A 37 -28.53 3.48 3.04
CA MET A 37 -28.93 3.08 4.40
C MET A 37 -30.13 3.87 4.94
N ALA A 38 -30.68 4.81 4.17
CA ALA A 38 -31.77 5.70 4.53
C ALA A 38 -31.52 6.49 5.83
N LEU A 39 -30.26 6.90 6.07
CA LEU A 39 -29.92 7.72 7.22
C LEU A 39 -30.44 9.15 7.07
N SER A 40 -30.70 9.83 8.18
CA SER A 40 -31.15 11.22 8.15
C SER A 40 -30.05 12.16 7.63
N VAL A 41 -30.45 13.22 6.92
CA VAL A 41 -29.51 14.20 6.32
C VAL A 41 -28.50 14.78 7.33
N PRO A 42 -28.87 15.11 8.60
CA PRO A 42 -27.89 15.58 9.58
C PRO A 42 -26.81 14.53 9.90
N VAL A 43 -27.18 13.25 9.98
CA VAL A 43 -26.25 12.14 10.23
C VAL A 43 -25.30 11.96 9.04
N ILE A 44 -25.84 11.96 7.81
CA ILE A 44 -25.04 11.85 6.58
C ILE A 44 -24.02 13.00 6.52
N ARG A 45 -24.46 14.24 6.72
CA ARG A 45 -23.56 15.42 6.69
C ARG A 45 -22.44 15.31 7.72
N ARG A 46 -22.74 14.85 8.94
CA ARG A 46 -21.73 14.69 9.99
C ARG A 46 -20.71 13.62 9.60
N ARG A 47 -21.15 12.41 9.22
CA ARG A 47 -20.25 11.31 8.84
C ARG A 47 -19.39 11.64 7.63
N VAL A 48 -19.96 12.26 6.61
CA VAL A 48 -19.21 12.72 5.43
C VAL A 48 -18.14 13.74 5.82
N ALA A 49 -18.46 14.69 6.69
CA ALA A 49 -17.49 15.69 7.16
C ALA A 49 -16.37 15.04 8.00
N GLU A 50 -16.72 14.10 8.90
CA GLU A 50 -15.77 13.34 9.70
C GLU A 50 -14.80 12.53 8.80
N MET A 51 -15.31 11.84 7.79
CA MET A 51 -14.48 11.10 6.84
C MET A 51 -13.60 12.05 6.00
N ALA A 52 -14.16 13.13 5.48
CA ALA A 52 -13.38 14.11 4.73
C ALA A 52 -12.21 14.67 5.55
N ALA A 53 -12.43 14.99 6.82
CA ALA A 53 -11.39 15.46 7.73
C ALA A 53 -10.38 14.34 8.08
N PHE A 54 -10.84 13.13 8.41
CA PHE A 54 -9.97 12.02 8.76
C PHE A 54 -8.99 11.65 7.63
N PHE A 55 -9.45 11.69 6.38
CA PHE A 55 -8.65 11.34 5.21
C PHE A 55 -7.97 12.55 4.54
N GLY A 56 -8.15 13.78 5.05
CA GLY A 56 -7.58 15.00 4.49
C GLY A 56 -8.09 15.33 3.09
N MET A 57 -9.40 15.15 2.86
CA MET A 57 -10.03 15.31 1.55
C MET A 57 -10.55 16.74 1.29
N GLU A 58 -10.44 17.65 2.25
CA GLU A 58 -10.98 19.00 2.16
C GLU A 58 -10.55 19.75 0.87
N PRO A 59 -9.28 19.65 0.39
CA PRO A 59 -8.83 20.38 -0.79
C PRO A 59 -9.53 19.93 -2.09
N TRP A 60 -10.03 18.70 -2.12
CA TRP A 60 -10.64 18.09 -3.32
C TRP A 60 -12.05 17.53 -3.06
N PHE A 61 -12.65 17.89 -1.92
CA PHE A 61 -13.98 17.44 -1.51
C PHE A 61 -15.09 17.72 -2.54
N ARG A 62 -14.97 18.81 -3.29
CA ARG A 62 -15.93 19.22 -4.33
C ARG A 62 -15.48 18.87 -5.75
N ALA A 63 -14.33 18.20 -5.91
CA ALA A 63 -13.82 17.79 -7.19
C ALA A 63 -14.69 16.69 -7.82
N LYS A 64 -14.60 16.56 -9.14
CA LYS A 64 -15.16 15.39 -9.82
C LYS A 64 -14.30 14.16 -9.55
N THR A 65 -14.93 13.01 -9.44
CA THR A 65 -14.24 11.73 -9.24
C THR A 65 -13.29 11.39 -10.39
N THR A 66 -13.62 11.85 -11.61
CA THR A 66 -12.79 11.70 -12.81
C THR A 66 -11.51 12.54 -12.80
N GLU A 67 -11.41 13.57 -11.95
CA GLU A 67 -10.25 14.45 -11.82
C GLU A 67 -9.22 13.93 -10.79
N LEU A 68 -9.58 12.89 -10.05
CA LEU A 68 -8.75 12.32 -9.00
C LEU A 68 -7.62 11.44 -9.54
N SER A 69 -6.47 11.46 -8.86
CA SER A 69 -5.43 10.45 -9.06
C SER A 69 -5.88 9.07 -8.57
N GLY A 70 -5.21 8.00 -9.02
CA GLY A 70 -5.51 6.63 -8.56
C GLY A 70 -5.46 6.50 -7.03
N GLY A 71 -4.46 7.10 -6.39
CA GLY A 71 -4.35 7.11 -4.92
C GLY A 71 -5.49 7.87 -4.22
N GLN A 72 -5.93 8.99 -4.78
CA GLN A 72 -7.08 9.73 -4.26
C GLN A 72 -8.38 8.95 -4.42
N LYS A 73 -8.58 8.27 -5.55
CA LYS A 73 -9.74 7.40 -5.77
C LYS A 73 -9.78 6.27 -4.76
N GLN A 74 -8.64 5.63 -4.51
CA GLN A 74 -8.56 4.53 -3.55
C GLN A 74 -8.81 5.00 -2.11
N LEU A 75 -8.28 6.16 -1.71
CA LEU A 75 -8.60 6.78 -0.42
C LEU A 75 -10.09 7.12 -0.30
N MET A 76 -10.71 7.64 -1.36
CA MET A 76 -12.13 7.94 -1.39
C MET A 76 -12.99 6.69 -1.23
N ASN A 77 -12.67 5.60 -1.93
CA ASN A 77 -13.39 4.33 -1.79
C ASN A 77 -13.27 3.76 -0.37
N LEU A 78 -12.07 3.86 0.22
CA LEU A 78 -11.83 3.47 1.60
C LEU A 78 -12.66 4.31 2.57
N ALA A 79 -12.71 5.63 2.36
CA ALA A 79 -13.51 6.56 3.17
C ALA A 79 -15.02 6.31 3.03
N SER A 80 -15.51 6.04 1.81
CA SER A 80 -16.92 5.71 1.55
C SER A 80 -17.33 4.41 2.27
N ALA A 81 -16.48 3.39 2.22
CA ALA A 81 -16.72 2.14 2.94
C ALA A 81 -16.71 2.36 4.46
N LEU A 82 -15.77 3.16 4.98
CA LEU A 82 -15.63 3.43 6.41
C LEU A 82 -16.76 4.32 6.96
N ALA A 83 -17.33 5.21 6.13
CA ALA A 83 -18.45 6.08 6.51
C ALA A 83 -19.69 5.30 7.00
N MET A 84 -19.85 4.07 6.54
CA MET A 84 -20.92 3.16 6.95
C MET A 84 -20.68 2.54 8.34
N GLU A 85 -19.53 2.82 8.98
CA GLU A 85 -19.12 2.28 10.28
C GLU A 85 -19.09 0.73 10.31
N PRO A 86 -18.39 0.09 9.37
CA PRO A 86 -18.32 -1.36 9.31
C PRO A 86 -17.54 -1.92 10.50
N LYS A 87 -17.86 -3.16 10.91
CA LYS A 87 -17.08 -3.93 11.89
C LYS A 87 -15.85 -4.60 11.25
N LEU A 88 -15.98 -4.97 9.97
CA LEU A 88 -14.95 -5.61 9.16
C LEU A 88 -14.76 -4.82 7.87
N LEU A 89 -13.52 -4.53 7.54
CA LEU A 89 -13.13 -3.94 6.26
C LEU A 89 -12.30 -4.94 5.47
N ILE A 90 -12.77 -5.29 4.29
CA ILE A 90 -12.07 -6.20 3.37
C ILE A 90 -11.43 -5.36 2.27
N LEU A 91 -10.13 -5.49 2.09
CA LEU A 91 -9.33 -4.74 1.12
C LEU A 91 -8.66 -5.75 0.17
N ASP A 92 -9.07 -5.73 -1.09
CA ASP A 92 -8.54 -6.65 -2.09
C ASP A 92 -7.45 -5.97 -2.93
N GLU A 93 -6.19 -6.30 -2.65
CA GLU A 93 -4.99 -5.74 -3.28
C GLU A 93 -5.05 -4.20 -3.47
N PRO A 94 -5.38 -3.41 -2.44
CA PRO A 94 -5.71 -2.00 -2.61
C PRO A 94 -4.53 -1.14 -3.08
N THR A 95 -3.29 -1.66 -3.07
CA THR A 95 -2.09 -0.93 -3.51
C THR A 95 -1.62 -1.29 -4.91
N SER A 96 -2.19 -2.29 -5.55
CA SER A 96 -1.69 -2.86 -6.81
C SER A 96 -1.62 -1.85 -7.96
N MET A 97 -2.52 -0.87 -8.00
CA MET A 97 -2.60 0.16 -9.04
C MET A 97 -1.99 1.51 -8.62
N LEU A 98 -1.28 1.56 -7.50
CA LEU A 98 -0.74 2.78 -6.93
C LEU A 98 0.77 2.89 -7.15
N ASP A 99 1.25 4.13 -7.29
CA ASP A 99 2.68 4.40 -7.17
C ASP A 99 3.18 4.07 -5.75
N PRO A 100 4.50 3.88 -5.55
CA PRO A 100 5.05 3.46 -4.26
C PRO A 100 4.73 4.40 -3.09
N LEU A 101 4.63 5.71 -3.35
CA LEU A 101 4.33 6.69 -2.30
C LEU A 101 2.85 6.65 -1.90
N ALA A 102 1.95 6.61 -2.89
CA ALA A 102 0.51 6.48 -2.67
C ALA A 102 0.18 5.17 -1.94
N ALA A 103 0.79 4.05 -2.35
CA ALA A 103 0.64 2.75 -1.71
C ALA A 103 1.03 2.79 -0.23
N ARG A 104 2.18 3.37 0.09
CA ARG A 104 2.67 3.52 1.46
C ARG A 104 1.74 4.36 2.33
N ASN A 105 1.25 5.48 1.77
CA ASN A 105 0.29 6.35 2.45
C ASN A 105 -1.05 5.64 2.71
N LEU A 106 -1.53 4.84 1.75
CA LEU A 106 -2.75 4.05 1.92
C LEU A 106 -2.59 3.02 3.05
N LEU A 107 -1.51 2.25 3.04
CA LEU A 107 -1.25 1.24 4.09
C LEU A 107 -1.09 1.87 5.47
N ALA A 108 -0.42 3.02 5.58
CA ALA A 108 -0.34 3.76 6.83
C ALA A 108 -1.73 4.22 7.32
N THR A 109 -2.61 4.62 6.40
CA THR A 109 -4.00 4.99 6.71
C THR A 109 -4.81 3.76 7.17
N VAL A 110 -4.65 2.62 6.51
CA VAL A 110 -5.28 1.34 6.91
C VAL A 110 -4.88 0.95 8.34
N GLN A 111 -3.58 1.03 8.67
CA GLN A 111 -3.09 0.76 10.02
C GLN A 111 -3.65 1.76 11.05
N ARG A 112 -3.82 3.03 10.68
CA ARG A 112 -4.43 4.05 11.53
C ARG A 112 -5.90 3.74 11.80
N ILE A 113 -6.67 3.34 10.79
CA ILE A 113 -8.08 2.91 10.94
C ILE A 113 -8.19 1.76 11.94
N ASN A 114 -7.38 0.73 11.80
CA ASN A 114 -7.40 -0.40 12.72
C ASN A 114 -7.10 0.04 14.17
N ARG A 115 -6.02 0.83 14.38
CA ARG A 115 -5.58 1.23 15.72
C ARG A 115 -6.48 2.25 16.39
N GLU A 116 -6.98 3.25 15.64
CA GLU A 116 -7.74 4.38 16.22
C GLU A 116 -9.24 4.11 16.27
N LEU A 117 -9.76 3.38 15.27
CA LEU A 117 -11.21 3.12 15.17
C LEU A 117 -11.60 1.69 15.57
N GLY A 118 -10.61 0.80 15.77
CA GLY A 118 -10.87 -0.58 16.21
C GLY A 118 -11.57 -1.45 15.15
N VAL A 119 -11.57 -1.04 13.88
CA VAL A 119 -12.16 -1.81 12.79
C VAL A 119 -11.29 -3.01 12.46
N ALA A 120 -11.85 -4.20 12.40
CA ALA A 120 -11.15 -5.38 11.95
C ALA A 120 -10.84 -5.26 10.43
N ILE A 121 -9.63 -5.64 10.02
CA ILE A 121 -9.20 -5.51 8.61
C ILE A 121 -8.75 -6.86 8.08
N LEU A 122 -9.33 -7.28 6.96
CA LEU A 122 -8.85 -8.38 6.14
C LEU A 122 -8.24 -7.80 4.86
N LEU A 123 -6.94 -8.00 4.69
CA LEU A 123 -6.18 -7.41 3.59
C LEU A 123 -5.50 -8.50 2.76
N THR A 124 -5.69 -8.50 1.44
CA THR A 124 -4.85 -9.24 0.51
C THR A 124 -3.79 -8.29 -0.05
N GLU A 125 -2.53 -8.70 -0.08
CA GLU A 125 -1.43 -7.87 -0.57
C GLU A 125 -0.24 -8.68 -1.08
N HIS A 126 0.48 -8.10 -2.04
CA HIS A 126 1.74 -8.63 -2.54
C HIS A 126 2.97 -7.87 -2.01
N ARG A 127 2.79 -6.66 -1.50
CA ARG A 127 3.85 -5.82 -0.91
C ARG A 127 4.00 -6.12 0.57
N LEU A 128 4.67 -7.22 0.88
CA LEU A 128 4.70 -7.76 2.24
C LEU A 128 5.63 -6.99 3.19
N ASP A 129 6.63 -6.26 2.70
CA ASP A 129 7.58 -5.54 3.55
C ASP A 129 6.93 -4.58 4.57
N GLU A 130 5.82 -3.95 4.20
CA GLU A 130 5.11 -2.99 5.04
C GLU A 130 3.93 -3.61 5.81
N VAL A 131 3.24 -4.58 5.20
CA VAL A 131 2.03 -5.18 5.75
C VAL A 131 2.34 -6.32 6.70
N PHE A 132 3.27 -7.18 6.32
CA PHE A 132 3.59 -8.40 7.07
C PHE A 132 4.01 -8.13 8.53
N PRO A 133 4.91 -7.16 8.82
CA PRO A 133 5.28 -6.86 10.21
C PRO A 133 4.16 -6.20 11.02
N ALA A 134 3.17 -5.62 10.35
CA ALA A 134 2.08 -4.87 10.99
C ALA A 134 0.81 -5.70 11.21
N ALA A 135 0.74 -6.90 10.61
CA ALA A 135 -0.40 -7.79 10.75
C ALA A 135 -0.40 -8.50 12.11
N ASP A 136 -1.58 -8.68 12.70
CA ASP A 136 -1.75 -9.51 13.89
C ASP A 136 -1.71 -11.01 13.54
N ARG A 137 -2.18 -11.34 12.34
CA ARG A 137 -2.31 -12.72 11.84
C ARG A 137 -2.07 -12.73 10.33
N VAL A 138 -1.33 -13.72 9.86
CA VAL A 138 -1.01 -13.94 8.45
C VAL A 138 -1.54 -15.30 8.03
N VAL A 139 -2.27 -15.33 6.93
CA VAL A 139 -2.72 -16.56 6.26
C VAL A 139 -2.03 -16.63 4.90
N THR A 140 -1.27 -17.68 4.66
CA THR A 140 -0.67 -17.93 3.35
C THR A 140 -1.50 -18.93 2.58
N MET A 141 -1.68 -18.65 1.28
CA MET A 141 -2.49 -19.50 0.41
C MET A 141 -1.74 -19.83 -0.88
N ASP A 142 -1.91 -21.05 -1.35
CA ASP A 142 -1.45 -21.47 -2.67
C ASP A 142 -2.47 -22.42 -3.30
N GLN A 143 -2.73 -22.26 -4.58
CA GLN A 143 -3.70 -23.06 -5.35
C GLN A 143 -5.07 -23.23 -4.64
N GLY A 144 -5.56 -22.17 -3.99
CA GLY A 144 -6.84 -22.19 -3.30
C GLY A 144 -6.86 -22.93 -1.96
N ARG A 145 -5.68 -23.29 -1.42
CA ARG A 145 -5.54 -23.96 -0.12
C ARG A 145 -4.75 -23.10 0.85
N ILE A 146 -5.17 -23.12 2.10
CA ILE A 146 -4.40 -22.51 3.19
C ILE A 146 -3.18 -23.40 3.46
N LEU A 147 -1.99 -22.81 3.37
CA LEU A 147 -0.73 -23.49 3.66
C LEU A 147 -0.27 -23.26 5.10
N SER A 148 -0.43 -22.03 5.59
CA SER A 148 -0.06 -21.67 6.96
C SER A 148 -0.96 -20.53 7.46
N ASP A 149 -1.08 -20.47 8.79
CA ASP A 149 -1.94 -19.54 9.49
C ASP A 149 -1.36 -19.30 10.89
N GLY A 150 -1.01 -18.06 11.22
CA GLY A 150 -0.40 -17.74 12.52
C GLY A 150 0.12 -16.31 12.60
N ALA A 151 0.87 -16.03 13.66
CA ALA A 151 1.52 -14.72 13.83
C ALA A 151 2.65 -14.52 12.79
N PRO A 152 2.94 -13.28 12.38
CA PRO A 152 3.97 -13.01 11.37
C PRO A 152 5.34 -13.66 11.66
N ALA A 153 5.81 -13.63 12.90
CA ALA A 153 7.08 -14.23 13.28
C ALA A 153 7.06 -15.77 13.11
N GLU A 154 5.95 -16.40 13.43
CA GLU A 154 5.76 -17.85 13.28
C GLU A 154 5.75 -18.26 11.81
N ILE A 155 5.01 -17.51 10.99
CA ILE A 155 4.95 -17.74 9.54
C ILE A 155 6.31 -17.49 8.87
N ALA A 156 7.03 -16.43 9.27
CA ALA A 156 8.37 -16.15 8.79
C ALA A 156 9.32 -17.34 9.06
N ARG A 157 9.32 -17.88 10.28
CA ARG A 157 10.10 -19.04 10.67
C ARG A 157 9.73 -20.29 9.87
N GLN A 158 8.44 -20.58 9.76
CA GLN A 158 7.92 -21.77 9.07
C GLN A 158 8.31 -21.76 7.59
N LEU A 159 8.15 -20.62 6.90
CA LEU A 159 8.48 -20.49 5.48
C LEU A 159 10.00 -20.48 5.23
N SER A 160 10.79 -19.97 6.18
CA SER A 160 12.24 -19.94 6.07
C SER A 160 12.87 -21.31 6.36
N GLY A 161 12.27 -22.13 7.21
CA GLY A 161 12.76 -23.48 7.56
C GLY A 161 12.40 -24.56 6.53
N SER A 162 11.63 -24.26 5.49
CA SER A 162 11.29 -25.21 4.45
C SER A 162 12.49 -25.53 3.55
N ALA A 163 12.74 -26.82 3.30
CA ALA A 163 13.84 -27.28 2.42
C ALA A 163 13.70 -26.77 0.97
N GLU A 164 12.47 -26.66 0.48
CA GLU A 164 12.16 -26.01 -0.79
C GLU A 164 11.57 -24.63 -0.52
N LYS A 165 12.31 -23.57 -0.88
CA LYS A 165 11.82 -22.20 -0.76
C LYS A 165 10.68 -21.96 -1.73
N SER A 166 9.48 -21.85 -1.20
CA SER A 166 8.27 -21.57 -1.98
C SER A 166 8.30 -20.16 -2.57
N ARG A 167 7.47 -19.88 -3.58
CA ARG A 167 7.29 -18.52 -4.11
C ARG A 167 6.92 -17.51 -3.01
N ILE A 168 6.19 -17.95 -2.00
CA ILE A 168 5.77 -17.13 -0.86
C ILE A 168 6.98 -16.69 -0.03
N TYR A 169 8.01 -17.55 0.14
CA TYR A 169 9.25 -17.16 0.81
C TYR A 169 9.92 -15.94 0.16
N PHE A 170 9.96 -15.89 -1.16
CA PHE A 170 10.56 -14.75 -1.88
C PHE A 170 9.77 -13.45 -1.74
N GLY A 171 8.50 -13.51 -1.36
CA GLY A 171 7.67 -12.37 -1.01
C GLY A 171 7.87 -11.87 0.42
N LEU A 172 8.53 -12.63 1.31
CA LEU A 172 8.77 -12.21 2.69
C LEU A 172 9.65 -10.95 2.76
N PRO A 173 9.53 -10.15 3.84
CA PRO A 173 10.37 -8.98 4.06
C PRO A 173 11.86 -9.28 3.90
N ALA A 174 12.59 -8.35 3.30
CA ALA A 174 14.03 -8.53 3.03
C ALA A 174 14.83 -8.89 4.29
N ALA A 175 14.50 -8.31 5.44
CA ALA A 175 15.13 -8.63 6.72
C ALA A 175 14.97 -10.11 7.07
N VAL A 176 13.77 -10.68 6.93
CA VAL A 176 13.51 -12.11 7.17
C VAL A 176 14.39 -12.97 6.27
N ARG A 177 14.41 -12.70 4.97
CA ARG A 177 15.17 -13.49 3.99
C ARG A 177 16.68 -13.45 4.24
N ILE A 178 17.23 -12.27 4.54
CA ILE A 178 18.66 -12.11 4.83
C ILE A 178 19.03 -12.90 6.09
N PHE A 179 18.29 -12.74 7.17
CA PHE A 179 18.64 -13.37 8.44
C PHE A 179 18.35 -14.87 8.48
N SER A 180 17.39 -15.35 7.71
CA SER A 180 17.18 -16.80 7.56
C SER A 180 18.35 -17.53 6.87
N GLU A 181 19.18 -16.80 6.10
CA GLU A 181 20.39 -17.34 5.48
C GLU A 181 21.65 -17.14 6.35
N LEU A 182 21.71 -16.03 7.11
CA LEU A 182 22.87 -15.69 7.93
C LEU A 182 22.91 -16.42 9.27
N GLU A 183 21.76 -16.67 9.86
CA GLU A 183 21.66 -17.26 11.19
C GLU A 183 20.64 -18.38 11.22
N GLN A 184 21.01 -19.51 11.80
CA GLN A 184 20.07 -20.58 12.15
C GLN A 184 19.35 -20.22 13.45
N THR A 185 18.41 -19.28 13.39
CA THR A 185 17.68 -18.79 14.54
C THR A 185 16.19 -18.73 14.27
N ASP A 186 15.41 -19.01 15.30
CA ASP A 186 13.96 -18.93 15.25
C ASP A 186 13.43 -17.49 15.39
N ASP A 187 14.25 -16.56 15.86
CA ASP A 187 13.92 -15.15 16.06
C ASP A 187 14.38 -14.33 14.87
N LEU A 188 13.57 -14.31 13.81
CA LEU A 188 13.86 -13.57 12.59
C LEU A 188 13.36 -12.12 12.68
N PRO A 189 14.17 -11.12 12.30
CA PRO A 189 13.72 -9.73 12.29
C PRO A 189 12.70 -9.51 11.18
N LEU A 190 11.54 -8.97 11.53
CA LEU A 190 10.46 -8.73 10.56
C LEU A 190 10.59 -7.38 9.85
N THR A 191 11.32 -6.44 10.45
CA THR A 191 11.49 -5.08 9.91
C THR A 191 12.94 -4.77 9.55
N VAL A 192 13.16 -3.88 8.61
CA VAL A 192 14.50 -3.36 8.28
C VAL A 192 15.18 -2.75 9.51
N ARG A 193 14.44 -2.08 10.38
CA ARG A 193 14.95 -1.49 11.63
C ARG A 193 15.52 -2.56 12.55
N ASP A 194 14.81 -3.65 12.75
CA ASP A 194 15.24 -4.74 13.65
C ASP A 194 16.39 -5.52 13.03
N GLY A 195 16.33 -5.76 11.70
CA GLY A 195 17.42 -6.37 10.96
C GLY A 195 18.71 -5.54 11.04
N ARG A 196 18.62 -4.22 10.85
CA ARG A 196 19.78 -3.32 10.97
C ARG A 196 20.41 -3.38 12.37
N ARG A 197 19.60 -3.27 13.42
CA ARG A 197 20.09 -3.38 14.82
C ARG A 197 20.76 -4.71 15.10
N ARG A 198 20.28 -5.78 14.50
CA ARG A 198 20.85 -7.11 14.66
C ARG A 198 22.17 -7.24 13.88
N LEU A 199 22.21 -6.71 12.66
CA LEU A 199 23.41 -6.71 11.83
C LEU A 199 24.55 -5.92 12.47
N GLU A 200 24.27 -4.76 13.07
CA GLU A 200 25.24 -3.95 13.81
C GLU A 200 25.86 -4.69 15.01
N ARG A 201 25.11 -5.61 15.62
CA ARG A 201 25.63 -6.47 16.70
C ARG A 201 26.46 -7.67 16.21
N LEU A 202 26.07 -8.24 15.05
CA LEU A 202 26.75 -9.40 14.48
C LEU A 202 28.04 -9.03 13.76
N LEU A 203 28.03 -7.90 13.08
CA LEU A 203 29.13 -7.38 12.27
C LEU A 203 29.42 -5.94 12.74
N PRO A 204 30.09 -5.79 13.91
CA PRO A 204 30.50 -4.46 14.34
C PRO A 204 31.44 -3.88 13.28
N ILE A 205 31.07 -2.70 12.76
CA ILE A 205 31.90 -1.97 11.79
C ILE A 205 33.18 -1.57 12.53
N ALA A 206 34.33 -2.00 12.03
CA ALA A 206 35.62 -1.56 12.54
C ALA A 206 35.73 -0.02 12.35
N GLU A 207 36.29 0.70 13.34
CA GLU A 207 36.41 2.16 13.29
C GLU A 207 37.20 2.67 12.07
N ASP A 208 38.03 1.80 11.49
CA ASP A 208 38.86 2.05 10.30
C ASP A 208 38.29 1.42 9.01
N ALA A 209 37.07 0.91 9.06
CA ALA A 209 36.43 0.33 7.88
C ALA A 209 36.23 1.39 6.80
N THR A 210 37.08 1.34 5.76
CA THR A 210 36.89 2.14 4.55
C THR A 210 35.78 1.49 3.72
N VAL A 211 34.85 2.34 3.26
CA VAL A 211 33.89 1.89 2.24
C VAL A 211 34.71 1.45 1.02
N PRO A 212 34.56 0.19 0.54
CA PRO A 212 35.24 -0.23 -0.67
C PRO A 212 34.96 0.81 -1.78
N GLU A 213 36.04 1.27 -2.42
CA GLU A 213 35.87 2.10 -3.61
C GLU A 213 34.93 1.40 -4.58
N ASP A 214 33.96 2.15 -5.11
CA ASP A 214 33.06 1.61 -6.12
C ASP A 214 33.87 1.27 -7.38
N THR A 215 34.35 0.03 -7.42
CA THR A 215 35.15 -0.49 -8.53
C THR A 215 34.31 -0.84 -9.76
N ARG A 216 32.99 -0.56 -9.71
CA ARG A 216 32.21 -0.59 -10.95
C ARG A 216 32.88 0.39 -11.91
N PRO A 217 33.32 -0.06 -13.10
CA PRO A 217 33.84 0.88 -14.07
C PRO A 217 32.79 1.98 -14.19
N GLU A 218 33.18 3.23 -13.93
CA GLU A 218 32.35 4.35 -14.34
C GLU A 218 31.92 3.98 -15.75
N LYS A 219 30.60 3.82 -15.94
CA LYS A 219 30.06 3.55 -17.27
C LYS A 219 30.24 4.81 -18.11
N GLU A 220 31.49 5.21 -18.29
CA GLU A 220 31.92 6.04 -19.39
C GLU A 220 31.99 5.26 -20.70
N ALA A 221 31.31 4.18 -20.86
CA ALA A 221 30.92 3.76 -22.15
C ALA A 221 29.99 4.87 -22.66
N LYS A 222 30.57 5.80 -23.42
CA LYS A 222 29.86 6.77 -24.25
C LYS A 222 29.05 6.01 -25.29
N HIS A 223 28.07 5.25 -24.83
CA HIS A 223 27.09 4.69 -25.73
C HIS A 223 26.38 5.86 -26.41
N PRO A 224 26.26 5.84 -27.72
CA PRO A 224 25.58 6.92 -28.43
C PRO A 224 24.18 7.08 -27.88
N ALA A 225 23.74 8.31 -27.68
CA ALA A 225 22.38 8.59 -27.31
C ALA A 225 21.45 8.07 -28.42
N VAL A 226 20.51 7.22 -28.05
CA VAL A 226 19.49 6.64 -28.96
C VAL A 226 18.25 7.51 -28.98
N LEU A 227 17.99 8.20 -27.87
CA LEU A 227 16.89 9.15 -27.72
C LEU A 227 17.35 10.31 -26.85
N GLU A 228 17.11 11.53 -27.31
CA GLU A 228 17.33 12.74 -26.54
C GLU A 228 16.07 13.61 -26.58
N GLY A 229 15.57 13.98 -25.45
CA GLY A 229 14.47 14.95 -25.31
C GLY A 229 14.93 16.09 -24.41
N LYS A 230 14.77 17.33 -24.85
CA LYS A 230 15.14 18.54 -24.10
C LYS A 230 13.90 19.39 -23.85
N GLU A 231 13.84 19.95 -22.64
CA GLU A 231 12.75 20.84 -22.23
C GLU A 231 11.36 20.29 -22.57
N LEU A 232 11.12 19.02 -22.27
CA LEU A 232 9.83 18.37 -22.55
C LEU A 232 8.75 18.95 -21.64
N TRP A 233 7.69 19.44 -22.27
CA TRP A 233 6.48 19.88 -21.60
C TRP A 233 5.32 19.01 -22.02
N PHE A 234 4.52 18.55 -21.07
CA PHE A 234 3.37 17.70 -21.38
C PHE A 234 2.19 18.00 -20.45
N ARG A 235 1.00 18.02 -21.04
CA ARG A 235 -0.30 18.07 -20.33
C ARG A 235 -1.33 17.22 -21.07
N TYR A 236 -2.25 16.62 -20.35
CA TYR A 236 -3.30 15.79 -20.95
C TYR A 236 -4.39 16.59 -21.68
N THR A 237 -4.64 17.84 -21.27
CA THR A 237 -5.63 18.73 -21.89
C THR A 237 -5.06 20.14 -22.03
N GLU A 238 -5.53 20.92 -23.01
CA GLU A 238 -5.02 22.28 -23.25
C GLU A 238 -5.07 23.21 -22.03
N LYS A 239 -6.07 23.03 -21.15
CA LYS A 239 -6.26 23.80 -19.91
C LYS A 239 -5.82 23.05 -18.66
N GLY A 240 -5.26 21.85 -18.80
CA GLY A 240 -4.79 21.02 -17.70
C GLY A 240 -3.49 21.51 -17.09
N LYS A 241 -3.15 20.96 -15.90
CA LYS A 241 -1.83 21.19 -15.29
C LYS A 241 -0.75 20.52 -16.13
N ASP A 242 0.40 21.19 -16.24
CA ASP A 242 1.58 20.57 -16.85
C ASP A 242 2.07 19.43 -15.96
N ILE A 243 2.17 18.25 -16.56
CA ILE A 243 2.69 17.03 -15.93
C ILE A 243 4.21 16.97 -16.05
N LEU A 244 4.72 17.22 -17.26
CA LEU A 244 6.15 17.42 -17.47
C LEU A 244 6.39 18.92 -17.63
N ARG A 245 7.46 19.41 -17.01
CA ARG A 245 7.81 20.83 -16.97
C ARG A 245 9.30 21.00 -17.23
N GLY A 246 9.68 21.16 -18.49
CA GLY A 246 11.08 21.36 -18.85
C GLY A 246 11.95 20.16 -18.45
N THR A 247 11.49 18.95 -18.70
CA THR A 247 12.20 17.71 -18.34
C THR A 247 13.17 17.31 -19.44
N ASP A 248 14.43 17.09 -19.09
CA ASP A 248 15.43 16.52 -20.01
C ASP A 248 15.54 15.02 -19.79
N VAL A 249 15.58 14.26 -20.88
CA VAL A 249 15.73 12.80 -20.88
C VAL A 249 16.72 12.41 -21.95
N THR A 250 17.70 11.60 -21.60
CA THR A 250 18.64 10.98 -22.55
C THR A 250 18.69 9.49 -22.30
N LEU A 251 18.43 8.69 -23.32
CA LEU A 251 18.58 7.24 -23.31
C LEU A 251 19.79 6.87 -24.16
N HIS A 252 20.65 6.06 -23.59
CA HIS A 252 21.84 5.52 -24.26
C HIS A 252 21.60 4.08 -24.67
N GLN A 253 22.33 3.63 -25.69
CA GLN A 253 22.34 2.23 -26.09
C GLN A 253 22.89 1.39 -24.94
N GLY A 254 22.05 0.44 -24.42
CA GLY A 254 22.35 -0.42 -23.26
C GLY A 254 23.22 -1.61 -23.55
#